data_2920851beee301fa9ef538978814612e
#
_entry.id   2920851beee301fa9ef538978814612e
#
_cell.length_a   1.000
_cell.length_b   1.000
_cell.length_c   1.000
_cell.angle_alpha   90.00
_cell.angle_beta   90.00
_cell.angle_gamma   90.00
#
_symmetry.space_group_name_H-M   'P 1'
#
loop_
_entity.id
_entity.type
_entity.pdbx_description
1 polymer ?
#
loop_
_entity_poly.entity_id
_entity_poly.type
_entity_poly.pdbx_seq_one_letter_code
_entity_poly.pdbx_strand_id
1 'polypeptide(L)'
;GAVFPVPEIQQAAFLPYILPLCRPSFLVLTGHDRADGTSSLHTQAFCRSVRAARLYEPDPERLVIFAGACSSRAEDILKAGANFASSPGRIPISVLDPVLLALAASAVSPGRRIEPSRIIAATLCGPAGIAAAPN
;
A
#
# COMPACT_ATOMS: atom_id res chain seq x y z
N GLY A 1 11.73 -5.12 10.28
CA GLY A 1 11.37 -4.47 9.01
C GLY A 1 12.54 -3.73 8.41
N ALA A 2 12.43 -3.39 7.14
CA ALA A 2 13.44 -2.64 6.41
C ALA A 2 12.78 -1.49 5.65
N VAL A 3 13.48 -0.36 5.50
CA VAL A 3 13.03 0.82 4.77
C VAL A 3 14.02 1.13 3.66
N PHE A 4 13.52 1.32 2.45
CA PHE A 4 14.33 1.63 1.28
C PHE A 4 13.88 2.97 0.67
N PRO A 5 14.74 4.01 0.66
CA PRO A 5 14.38 5.30 0.08
C PRO A 5 14.50 5.26 -1.45
N VAL A 6 13.44 4.82 -2.11
CA VAL A 6 13.38 4.68 -3.57
C VAL A 6 12.29 5.59 -4.12
N PRO A 7 12.58 6.48 -5.09
CA PRO A 7 11.57 7.31 -5.73
C PRO A 7 10.45 6.49 -6.36
N GLU A 8 9.22 6.99 -6.34
CA GLU A 8 8.03 6.27 -6.79
C GLU A 8 8.17 5.68 -8.19
N ILE A 9 8.72 6.44 -9.12
CA ILE A 9 8.89 5.99 -10.52
C ILE A 9 9.91 4.86 -10.68
N GLN A 10 10.78 4.63 -9.68
CA GLN A 10 11.80 3.58 -9.69
C GLN A 10 11.41 2.37 -8.86
N GLN A 11 10.38 2.45 -8.03
CA GLN A 11 9.98 1.37 -7.12
C GLN A 11 9.67 0.08 -7.87
N ALA A 12 8.92 0.15 -8.97
CA ALA A 12 8.55 -1.03 -9.74
C ALA A 12 9.77 -1.80 -10.28
N ALA A 13 10.83 -1.10 -10.67
CA ALA A 13 12.08 -1.71 -11.14
C ALA A 13 12.91 -2.29 -10.00
N PHE A 14 12.80 -1.73 -8.80
CA PHE A 14 13.53 -2.15 -7.62
C PHE A 14 12.94 -3.40 -6.95
N LEU A 15 11.62 -3.52 -6.91
CA LEU A 15 10.91 -4.58 -6.20
C LEU A 15 11.32 -6.01 -6.60
N PRO A 16 11.53 -6.35 -7.89
CA PRO A 16 11.94 -7.70 -8.26
C PRO A 16 13.27 -8.16 -7.64
N TYR A 17 14.13 -7.21 -7.28
CA TYR A 17 15.40 -7.51 -6.63
C TYR A 17 15.27 -7.62 -5.11
N ILE A 18 14.45 -6.78 -4.48
CA ILE A 18 14.39 -6.71 -3.02
C ILE A 18 13.38 -7.68 -2.41
N LEU A 19 12.27 -7.95 -3.07
CA LEU A 19 11.24 -8.84 -2.52
C LEU A 19 11.74 -10.27 -2.26
N PRO A 20 12.49 -10.91 -3.17
CA PRO A 20 13.04 -12.23 -2.90
C PRO A 20 14.05 -12.26 -1.75
N LEU A 21 14.75 -11.15 -1.51
CA LEU A 21 15.72 -11.04 -0.41
C LEU A 21 15.03 -10.82 0.93
N CYS A 22 14.05 -9.93 0.98
CA CYS A 22 13.36 -9.56 2.22
C CYS A 22 12.23 -10.50 2.60
N ARG A 23 11.58 -11.13 1.62
CA ARG A 23 10.41 -12.00 1.81
C ARG A 23 9.37 -11.39 2.75
N PRO A 24 8.87 -10.18 2.48
CA PRO A 24 7.97 -9.52 3.41
C PRO A 24 6.58 -10.16 3.40
N SER A 25 5.90 -10.09 4.55
CA SER A 25 4.48 -10.38 4.66
C SER A 25 3.64 -9.13 4.43
N PHE A 26 4.23 -7.95 4.62
CA PHE A 26 3.60 -6.66 4.45
C PHE A 26 4.53 -5.71 3.69
N LEU A 27 4.00 -5.10 2.64
CA LEU A 27 4.71 -4.12 1.81
C LEU A 27 4.00 -2.78 1.84
N VAL A 28 4.73 -1.73 2.16
CA VAL A 28 4.26 -0.36 2.09
C VAL A 28 4.97 0.35 0.95
N LEU A 29 4.19 0.85 0.00
CA LEU A 29 4.64 1.66 -1.13
C LEU A 29 4.10 3.07 -0.95
N THR A 30 4.97 3.98 -0.58
CA THR A 30 4.59 5.36 -0.31
C THR A 30 5.51 6.32 -1.04
N GLY A 31 5.08 7.56 -1.14
CA GLY A 31 5.84 8.61 -1.80
C GLY A 31 5.32 10.00 -1.46
N HIS A 32 5.94 11.01 -2.02
CA HIS A 32 5.59 12.41 -1.80
C HIS A 32 4.82 12.93 -2.99
N ASP A 33 3.57 13.33 -2.76
CA ASP A 33 2.80 14.08 -3.74
C ASP A 33 3.23 15.54 -3.73
N ARG A 34 3.64 16.02 -4.90
CA ARG A 34 3.68 17.45 -5.16
C ARG A 34 2.32 17.89 -5.67
N ALA A 35 1.80 18.98 -5.14
CA ALA A 35 0.53 19.59 -5.58
C ALA A 35 0.66 20.29 -6.95
N ASP A 36 1.43 19.72 -7.88
CA ASP A 36 1.78 20.33 -9.18
C ASP A 36 1.00 19.73 -10.37
N GLY A 37 -0.08 18.98 -10.11
CA GLY A 37 -0.87 18.36 -11.16
C GLY A 37 -0.35 17.01 -11.69
N THR A 38 0.73 16.46 -11.11
CA THR A 38 1.32 15.17 -11.53
C THR A 38 0.73 13.95 -10.83
N SER A 39 -0.39 14.10 -10.14
CA SER A 39 -1.03 13.02 -9.36
C SER A 39 -1.33 11.75 -10.18
N SER A 40 -1.66 11.90 -11.47
CA SER A 40 -1.91 10.74 -12.34
C SER A 40 -0.64 9.94 -12.62
N LEU A 41 0.52 10.59 -12.77
CA LEU A 41 1.81 9.92 -12.96
C LEU A 41 2.23 9.14 -11.71
N HIS A 42 2.03 9.73 -10.53
CA HIS A 42 2.29 9.05 -9.25
C HIS A 42 1.38 7.85 -9.06
N THR A 43 0.08 7.98 -9.34
CA THR A 43 -0.87 6.87 -9.29
C THR A 43 -0.43 5.73 -10.23
N GLN A 44 -0.03 6.04 -11.47
CA GLN A 44 0.47 5.05 -12.42
C GLN A 44 1.74 4.35 -11.91
N ALA A 45 2.66 5.10 -11.30
CA ALA A 45 3.87 4.54 -10.70
C ALA A 45 3.54 3.55 -9.58
N PHE A 46 2.61 3.88 -8.68
CA PHE A 46 2.14 2.97 -7.65
C PHE A 46 1.44 1.74 -8.24
N CYS A 47 0.62 1.90 -9.25
CA CYS A 47 -0.02 0.77 -9.94
C CYS A 47 1.01 -0.19 -10.54
N ARG A 48 2.05 0.33 -11.19
CA ARG A 48 3.15 -0.51 -11.71
C ARG A 48 3.88 -1.25 -10.59
N SER A 49 4.14 -0.58 -9.49
CA SER A 49 4.82 -1.17 -8.33
C SER A 49 3.97 -2.28 -7.69
N VAL A 50 2.67 -2.05 -7.55
CA VAL A 50 1.73 -3.06 -7.03
C VAL A 50 1.70 -4.29 -7.95
N ARG A 51 1.62 -4.09 -9.27
CA ARG A 51 1.66 -5.19 -10.23
C ARG A 51 2.97 -5.97 -10.17
N ALA A 52 4.11 -5.28 -10.04
CA ALA A 52 5.40 -5.94 -9.87
C ALA A 52 5.45 -6.80 -8.60
N ALA A 53 4.91 -6.29 -7.49
CA ALA A 53 4.81 -7.04 -6.24
C ALA A 53 3.89 -8.25 -6.38
N ARG A 54 2.77 -8.15 -7.12
CA ARG A 54 1.85 -9.26 -7.37
C ARG A 54 2.42 -10.32 -8.31
N LEU A 55 3.32 -9.96 -9.20
CA LEU A 55 4.09 -10.95 -9.97
C LEU A 55 5.00 -11.79 -9.08
N TYR A 56 5.56 -11.19 -8.04
CA TYR A 56 6.35 -11.89 -7.03
C TYR A 56 5.47 -12.78 -6.14
N GLU A 57 4.38 -12.25 -5.58
CA GLU A 57 3.43 -12.98 -4.75
C GLU A 57 1.99 -12.62 -5.11
N PRO A 58 1.31 -13.47 -5.88
CA PRO A 58 -0.07 -13.24 -6.30
C PRO A 58 -1.09 -13.30 -5.16
N ASP A 59 -0.79 -14.05 -4.08
CA ASP A 59 -1.73 -14.26 -2.98
C ASP A 59 -1.79 -13.03 -2.06
N PRO A 60 -2.95 -12.33 -1.98
CA PRO A 60 -3.09 -11.14 -1.14
C PRO A 60 -3.06 -11.46 0.36
N GLU A 61 -3.18 -12.71 0.76
CA GLU A 61 -3.05 -13.12 2.16
C GLU A 61 -1.58 -13.36 2.55
N ARG A 62 -0.73 -13.73 1.59
CA ARG A 62 0.70 -13.94 1.81
C ARG A 62 1.51 -12.67 1.74
N LEU A 63 1.11 -11.74 0.88
CA LEU A 63 1.71 -10.42 0.79
C LEU A 63 0.62 -9.36 0.83
N VAL A 64 0.49 -8.69 1.96
CA VAL A 64 -0.42 -7.57 2.12
C VAL A 64 0.28 -6.32 1.60
N ILE A 65 -0.35 -5.62 0.66
CA ILE A 65 0.20 -4.42 0.03
C ILE A 65 -0.65 -3.20 0.39
N PHE A 66 -0.01 -2.21 0.99
CA PHE A 66 -0.52 -0.85 1.10
C PHE A 66 0.23 0.03 0.11
N ALA A 67 -0.48 0.83 -0.67
CA ALA A 67 0.16 1.73 -1.63
C ALA A 67 -0.55 3.07 -1.74
N GLY A 68 0.22 4.10 -2.08
CA GLY A 68 -0.30 5.41 -2.42
C GLY A 68 0.25 6.56 -1.61
N ALA A 69 -0.15 7.75 -2.00
CA ALA A 69 0.12 9.02 -1.36
C ALA A 69 -1.17 9.85 -1.28
N CYS A 70 -1.11 11.05 -0.69
CA CYS A 70 -2.32 11.83 -0.35
C CYS A 70 -3.22 12.17 -1.54
N SER A 71 -2.67 12.33 -2.75
CA SER A 71 -3.44 12.66 -3.96
C SER A 71 -3.59 11.49 -4.93
N SER A 72 -3.16 10.29 -4.56
CA SER A 72 -3.30 9.10 -5.38
C SER A 72 -4.76 8.69 -5.57
N ARG A 73 -5.05 8.06 -6.70
CA ARG A 73 -6.36 7.49 -6.97
C ARG A 73 -6.43 6.08 -6.38
N ALA A 74 -7.03 5.99 -5.19
CA ALA A 74 -7.10 4.74 -4.43
C ALA A 74 -7.75 3.60 -5.23
N GLU A 75 -8.82 3.88 -5.97
CA GLU A 75 -9.52 2.89 -6.77
C GLU A 75 -8.63 2.23 -7.84
N ASP A 76 -7.74 2.98 -8.48
CA ASP A 76 -6.82 2.44 -9.49
C ASP A 76 -5.75 1.56 -8.85
N ILE A 77 -5.25 1.96 -7.69
CA ILE A 77 -4.26 1.21 -6.92
C ILE A 77 -4.85 -0.12 -6.42
N LEU A 78 -6.09 -0.10 -5.93
CA LEU A 78 -6.79 -1.33 -5.52
C LEU A 78 -7.03 -2.27 -6.70
N LYS A 79 -7.42 -1.74 -7.86
CA LYS A 79 -7.58 -2.54 -9.09
C LYS A 79 -6.26 -3.14 -9.56
N ALA A 80 -5.14 -2.48 -9.30
CA ALA A 80 -3.81 -3.03 -9.62
C ALA A 80 -3.43 -4.23 -8.74
N GLY A 81 -4.10 -4.43 -7.60
CA GLY A 81 -3.91 -5.58 -6.74
C GLY A 81 -3.50 -5.27 -5.29
N ALA A 82 -3.47 -4.01 -4.88
CA ALA A 82 -3.20 -3.65 -3.49
C ALA A 82 -4.35 -4.09 -2.58
N ASN A 83 -4.01 -4.45 -1.34
CA ASN A 83 -5.02 -4.73 -0.30
C ASN A 83 -5.61 -3.44 0.25
N PHE A 84 -4.76 -2.43 0.40
CA PHE A 84 -5.12 -1.12 0.93
C PHE A 84 -4.51 -0.02 0.07
N ALA A 85 -5.20 1.08 -0.04
CA ALA A 85 -4.71 2.28 -0.73
C ALA A 85 -5.03 3.54 0.07
N SER A 86 -4.12 4.48 0.09
CA SER A 86 -4.40 5.86 0.50
C SER A 86 -4.89 6.62 -0.73
N SER A 87 -5.58 7.56 -0.70
CA SER A 87 -6.44 8.28 0.21
C SER A 87 -7.75 8.43 -0.56
N PRO A 88 -8.82 7.69 -0.25
CA PRO A 88 -10.03 7.69 -1.07
C PRO A 88 -10.67 9.08 -1.17
N GLY A 89 -10.55 9.89 -0.13
CA GLY A 89 -11.05 11.26 -0.11
C GLY A 89 -10.02 12.32 -0.54
N ARG A 90 -8.83 11.90 -0.98
CA ARG A 90 -7.70 12.79 -1.33
C ARG A 90 -7.35 13.77 -0.21
N ILE A 91 -7.39 13.29 1.02
CA ILE A 91 -7.02 14.05 2.22
C ILE A 91 -5.61 13.67 2.66
N PRO A 92 -4.88 14.56 3.35
CA PRO A 92 -3.62 14.19 3.98
C PRO A 92 -3.83 13.06 4.99
N ILE A 93 -3.00 12.02 4.93
CA ILE A 93 -2.99 10.94 5.91
C ILE A 93 -1.79 11.09 6.84
N SER A 94 -1.89 10.52 8.04
CA SER A 94 -0.76 10.50 8.96
C SER A 94 0.34 9.58 8.42
N VAL A 95 1.59 10.01 8.56
CA VAL A 95 2.77 9.17 8.22
C VAL A 95 2.84 7.92 9.10
N LEU A 96 2.12 7.89 10.22
CA LEU A 96 2.02 6.73 11.11
C LEU A 96 0.99 5.70 10.63
N ASP A 97 0.02 6.09 9.79
CA ASP A 97 -1.06 5.20 9.37
C ASP A 97 -0.58 3.91 8.69
N PRO A 98 0.40 3.93 7.76
CA PRO A 98 0.93 2.68 7.22
C PRO A 98 1.58 1.78 8.27
N VAL A 99 2.19 2.36 9.29
CA VAL A 99 2.79 1.60 10.40
C VAL A 99 1.72 0.97 11.28
N LEU A 100 0.70 1.74 11.64
CA LEU A 100 -0.43 1.25 12.44
C LEU A 100 -1.17 0.13 11.71
N LEU A 101 -1.36 0.29 10.41
CA LEU A 101 -2.00 -0.70 9.56
C LEU A 101 -1.16 -2.00 9.49
N ALA A 102 0.16 -1.88 9.34
CA ALA A 102 1.07 -3.02 9.36
C ALA A 102 1.05 -3.75 10.71
N LEU A 103 1.04 -3.02 11.81
CA LEU A 103 0.96 -3.59 13.16
C LEU A 103 -0.38 -4.32 13.36
N ALA A 104 -1.49 -3.71 12.96
CA ALA A 104 -2.81 -4.32 13.08
C ALA A 104 -2.93 -5.60 12.23
N ALA A 105 -2.40 -5.57 11.01
CA ALA A 105 -2.37 -6.75 10.13
C ALA A 105 -1.50 -7.87 10.72
N SER A 106 -0.37 -7.53 11.31
CA SER A 106 0.55 -8.49 11.95
C SER A 106 -0.03 -9.15 13.19
N ALA A 107 -0.99 -8.51 13.86
CA ALA A 107 -1.65 -9.06 15.04
C ALA A 107 -2.70 -10.14 14.69
N VAL A 108 -3.04 -10.29 13.41
CA VAL A 108 -3.94 -11.37 12.96
C VAL A 108 -3.20 -12.70 13.02
N SER A 109 -3.81 -13.69 13.69
CA SER A 109 -3.23 -15.03 13.81
C SER A 109 -3.05 -15.71 12.45
N PRO A 110 -1.99 -16.48 12.25
CA PRO A 110 -1.79 -17.26 11.03
C PRO A 110 -3.03 -18.11 10.72
N GLY A 111 -3.49 -18.08 9.47
CA GLY A 111 -4.67 -18.82 9.01
C GLY A 111 -6.00 -18.11 9.26
N ARG A 112 -6.04 -17.00 9.97
CA ARG A 112 -7.22 -16.14 10.07
C ARG A 112 -7.25 -15.12 8.95
N ARG A 113 -8.46 -14.92 8.42
CA ARG A 113 -8.69 -13.91 7.39
C ARG A 113 -8.56 -12.50 8.00
N ILE A 114 -7.85 -11.63 7.30
CA ILE A 114 -7.78 -10.21 7.65
C ILE A 114 -9.14 -9.58 7.39
N GLU A 115 -9.72 -8.93 8.40
CA GLU A 115 -10.91 -8.09 8.24
C GLU A 115 -10.48 -6.65 8.00
N PRO A 116 -10.58 -6.14 6.74
CA PRO A 116 -10.03 -4.82 6.40
C PRO A 116 -10.58 -3.67 7.23
N SER A 117 -11.88 -3.71 7.55
CA SER A 117 -12.53 -2.66 8.34
C SER A 117 -11.93 -2.51 9.73
N ARG A 118 -11.57 -3.62 10.38
CA ARG A 118 -10.92 -3.59 11.71
C ARG A 118 -9.51 -3.01 11.64
N ILE A 119 -8.78 -3.36 10.59
CA ILE A 119 -7.42 -2.85 10.39
C ILE A 119 -7.44 -1.36 10.12
N ILE A 120 -8.34 -0.90 9.25
CA ILE A 120 -8.51 0.54 8.95
C ILE A 120 -8.92 1.31 10.20
N ALA A 121 -9.80 0.75 11.04
CA ALA A 121 -10.22 1.39 12.28
C ALA A 121 -9.08 1.60 13.28
N ALA A 122 -7.98 0.84 13.17
CA ALA A 122 -6.79 1.01 14.01
C ALA A 122 -5.90 2.19 13.55
N THR A 123 -6.17 2.79 12.39
CA THR A 123 -5.40 3.94 11.87
C THR A 123 -5.96 5.26 12.38
N LEU A 124 -5.15 6.32 12.33
CA LEU A 124 -5.55 7.66 12.79
C LEU A 124 -6.57 8.31 11.86
N CYS A 125 -6.44 8.10 10.55
CA CYS A 125 -7.32 8.68 9.55
C CYS A 125 -8.55 7.83 9.23
N GLY A 126 -8.53 6.54 9.59
CA GLY A 126 -9.62 5.60 9.37
C GLY A 126 -10.07 5.49 7.91
N PRO A 127 -11.37 5.23 7.65
CA PRO A 127 -11.88 5.01 6.28
C PRO A 127 -11.80 6.24 5.38
N ALA A 128 -11.67 7.45 5.94
CA ALA A 128 -11.48 8.67 5.14
C ALA A 128 -10.09 8.73 4.48
N GLY A 129 -9.09 8.15 5.14
CA GLY A 129 -7.71 8.14 4.66
C GLY A 129 -7.25 6.85 3.99
N ILE A 130 -7.92 5.74 4.23
CA ILE A 130 -7.51 4.42 3.72
C ILE A 130 -8.71 3.66 3.17
N ALA A 131 -8.57 3.19 1.94
CA ALA A 131 -9.51 2.28 1.30
C ALA A 131 -8.96 0.86 1.27
N ALA A 132 -9.86 -0.13 1.28
CA ALA A 132 -9.52 -1.54 1.17
C ALA A 132 -10.11 -2.17 -0.09
N ALA A 133 -9.41 -3.19 -0.61
CA ALA A 133 -9.93 -3.99 -1.70
C ALA A 133 -11.21 -4.74 -1.26
N PRO A 134 -12.22 -4.88 -2.12
CA PRO A 134 -13.38 -5.70 -1.84
C PRO A 134 -12.96 -7.17 -1.65
N ASN A 135 -13.64 -7.83 -0.73
CA ASN A 135 -13.43 -9.26 -0.49
C ASN A 135 -13.98 -10.11 -1.63
#